data_ea6631ecc2d322cc89768eb7abeefd9e
#
_entry.id   ea6631ecc2d322cc89768eb7abeefd9e
#
_cell.length_a   1.000
_cell.length_b   1.000
_cell.length_c   1.000
_cell.angle_alpha   90.00
_cell.angle_beta   90.00
_cell.angle_gamma   90.00
#
_symmetry.space_group_name_H-M   'P 1'
#
loop_
_entity.id
_entity.type
_entity.pdbx_description
1 polymer ?
#
loop_
_entity_poly.entity_id
_entity_poly.type
_entity_poly.pdbx_seq_one_letter_code
_entity_poly.pdbx_strand_id
1 'polypeptide(L)'
;MNQANPPRIMIAGSGSGCGKTTVTCAVLGAFKERGIAVSSFKCGPDYIDPMFHSEIIGANARNLDLFLMKKQGTLYSLATNSLNSRLSVIEGVMGFYDGVGSTADYSSWALSNDTKTPVLVVLNCKGMSLTVCALLQGLRDFKPNRISGVILNPVSYTHLTLPTT
;
A
#
# COMPACT_ATOMS: atom_id res chain seq x y z
N MET A 1 -12.96 7.67 -24.79
CA MET A 1 -13.37 7.52 -23.38
C MET A 1 -12.24 8.11 -22.54
N ASN A 2 -12.48 9.22 -21.82
CA ASN A 2 -11.52 9.72 -20.85
C ASN A 2 -11.34 8.63 -19.81
N GLN A 3 -10.17 8.01 -19.78
CA GLN A 3 -9.83 7.08 -18.71
C GLN A 3 -9.82 7.89 -17.41
N ALA A 4 -10.81 7.67 -16.56
CA ALA A 4 -10.82 8.23 -15.23
C ALA A 4 -9.52 7.78 -14.54
N ASN A 5 -8.68 8.73 -14.16
CA ASN A 5 -7.45 8.48 -13.42
C ASN A 5 -7.74 8.82 -11.94
N PRO A 6 -8.42 7.94 -11.18
CA PRO A 6 -8.87 8.25 -9.83
C PRO A 6 -7.67 8.50 -8.92
N PRO A 7 -7.76 9.47 -8.02
CA PRO A 7 -6.75 9.66 -6.98
C PRO A 7 -6.51 8.36 -6.23
N ARG A 8 -5.24 7.99 -6.03
CA ARG A 8 -4.90 6.74 -5.39
C ARG A 8 -3.57 6.80 -4.66
N ILE A 9 -3.42 5.92 -3.67
CA ILE A 9 -2.21 5.74 -2.90
C ILE A 9 -2.03 4.26 -2.59
N MET A 10 -0.78 3.80 -2.53
CA MET A 10 -0.46 2.45 -2.08
C MET A 10 0.20 2.51 -0.69
N ILE A 11 -0.21 1.62 0.19
CA ILE A 11 0.44 1.35 1.47
C ILE A 11 1.20 0.03 1.33
N ALA A 12 2.49 0.13 1.12
CA ALA A 12 3.40 -1.00 1.02
C ALA A 12 4.23 -1.15 2.30
N GLY A 13 5.07 -2.15 2.41
CA GLY A 13 5.87 -2.36 3.60
C GLY A 13 7.28 -2.86 3.34
N SER A 14 8.14 -2.73 4.35
CA SER A 14 9.49 -3.30 4.31
C SER A 14 9.50 -4.83 4.42
N GLY A 15 8.37 -5.45 4.76
CA GLY A 15 8.22 -6.90 4.89
C GLY A 15 6.86 -7.27 5.43
N SER A 16 6.63 -8.56 5.64
CA SER A 16 5.44 -9.07 6.34
C SER A 16 5.46 -8.63 7.80
N GLY A 17 4.28 -8.39 8.39
CA GLY A 17 4.16 -8.02 9.80
C GLY A 17 4.62 -6.60 10.17
N CYS A 18 4.99 -5.75 9.21
CA CYS A 18 5.37 -4.36 9.49
C CYS A 18 4.19 -3.42 9.79
N GLY A 19 2.94 -3.91 9.71
CA GLY A 19 1.73 -3.15 10.04
C GLY A 19 0.99 -2.53 8.86
N LYS A 20 1.23 -2.99 7.63
CA LYS A 20 0.50 -2.52 6.43
C LYS A 20 -1.01 -2.54 6.63
N THR A 21 -1.56 -3.69 6.99
CA THR A 21 -3.01 -3.89 7.17
C THR A 21 -3.57 -2.95 8.23
N THR A 22 -2.89 -2.81 9.37
CA THR A 22 -3.30 -1.87 10.44
C THR A 22 -3.37 -0.43 9.93
N VAL A 23 -2.32 0.01 9.23
CA VAL A 23 -2.27 1.37 8.65
C VAL A 23 -3.34 1.54 7.58
N THR A 24 -3.53 0.56 6.71
CA THR A 24 -4.57 0.59 5.67
C THR A 24 -5.96 0.72 6.28
N CYS A 25 -6.28 -0.11 7.27
CA CYS A 25 -7.56 -0.04 7.97
C CYS A 25 -7.79 1.31 8.67
N ALA A 26 -6.77 1.85 9.32
CA ALA A 26 -6.84 3.17 9.96
C ALA A 26 -7.12 4.28 8.93
N VAL A 27 -6.44 4.25 7.80
CA VAL A 27 -6.63 5.24 6.71
C VAL A 27 -8.03 5.12 6.12
N LEU A 28 -8.47 3.91 5.79
CA LEU A 28 -9.82 3.65 5.25
C LEU A 28 -10.91 4.12 6.24
N GLY A 29 -10.79 3.75 7.52
CA GLY A 29 -11.71 4.14 8.58
C GLY A 29 -11.78 5.66 8.74
N ALA A 30 -10.64 6.33 8.79
CA ALA A 30 -10.58 7.79 8.92
C ALA A 30 -11.24 8.54 7.74
N PHE A 31 -11.14 8.01 6.53
CA PHE A 31 -11.85 8.59 5.37
C PHE A 31 -13.36 8.33 5.44
N LYS A 32 -13.77 7.13 5.84
CA LYS A 32 -15.18 6.79 6.01
C LYS A 32 -15.85 7.65 7.08
N GLU A 33 -15.21 7.85 8.22
CA GLU A 33 -15.70 8.74 9.29
C GLU A 33 -15.90 10.19 8.82
N ARG A 34 -15.09 10.64 7.86
CA ARG A 34 -15.22 11.96 7.23
C ARG A 34 -16.24 11.99 6.08
N GLY A 35 -16.99 10.91 5.84
CA GLY A 35 -17.95 10.82 4.75
C GLY A 35 -17.30 10.79 3.35
N ILE A 36 -16.01 10.47 3.25
CA ILE A 36 -15.28 10.40 1.98
C ILE A 36 -15.43 9.00 1.41
N ALA A 37 -16.01 8.87 0.21
CA ALA A 37 -16.12 7.61 -0.49
C ALA A 37 -14.74 7.08 -0.89
N VAL A 38 -14.40 5.89 -0.42
CA VAL A 38 -13.12 5.23 -0.69
C VAL A 38 -13.33 3.85 -1.31
N SER A 39 -12.47 3.48 -2.24
CA SER A 39 -12.28 2.10 -2.69
C SER A 39 -11.01 1.53 -2.08
N SER A 40 -11.07 0.27 -1.71
CA SER A 40 -9.92 -0.48 -1.20
C SER A 40 -9.51 -1.55 -2.17
N PHE A 41 -8.21 -1.70 -2.34
CA PHE A 41 -7.63 -2.75 -3.17
C PHE A 41 -6.54 -3.48 -2.42
N LYS A 42 -6.45 -4.79 -2.62
CA LYS A 42 -5.36 -5.62 -2.11
C LYS A 42 -4.49 -6.11 -3.27
N CYS A 43 -3.19 -5.93 -3.15
CA CYS A 43 -2.22 -6.50 -4.08
C CYS A 43 -2.18 -8.03 -3.93
N GLY A 44 -2.34 -8.76 -5.04
CA GLY A 44 -2.33 -10.21 -5.06
C GLY A 44 -3.66 -10.86 -4.67
N PRO A 45 -3.72 -12.21 -4.64
CA PRO A 45 -4.90 -12.98 -4.33
C PRO A 45 -5.06 -13.14 -2.81
N ASP A 46 -5.70 -12.20 -2.16
CA ASP A 46 -5.99 -12.23 -0.73
C ASP A 46 -7.51 -12.27 -0.50
N TYR A 47 -7.94 -12.99 0.52
CA TYR A 47 -9.35 -13.14 0.87
C TYR A 47 -9.72 -12.39 2.15
N ILE A 48 -8.81 -12.36 3.11
CA ILE A 48 -9.06 -11.87 4.48
C ILE A 48 -9.12 -10.35 4.50
N ASP A 49 -8.10 -9.69 3.97
CA ASP A 49 -8.02 -8.23 4.02
C ASP A 49 -9.16 -7.55 3.24
N PRO A 50 -9.49 -7.95 1.99
CA PRO A 50 -10.65 -7.39 1.29
C PRO A 50 -11.99 -7.64 1.98
N MET A 51 -12.17 -8.80 2.60
CA MET A 51 -13.37 -9.11 3.38
C MET A 51 -13.48 -8.17 4.60
N PHE A 52 -12.40 -7.98 5.36
CA PHE A 52 -12.38 -7.05 6.48
C PHE A 52 -12.66 -5.60 6.03
N HIS A 53 -12.05 -5.16 4.93
CA HIS A 53 -12.28 -3.83 4.38
C HIS A 53 -13.74 -3.60 3.95
N SER A 54 -14.41 -4.64 3.39
CA SER A 54 -15.80 -4.54 2.97
C SER A 54 -16.79 -4.68 4.13
N GLU A 55 -16.65 -5.73 4.93
CA GLU A 55 -17.64 -6.08 5.96
C GLU A 55 -17.53 -5.19 7.21
N ILE A 56 -16.33 -4.85 7.61
CA ILE A 56 -16.09 -4.10 8.85
C ILE A 56 -15.95 -2.60 8.59
N ILE A 57 -15.20 -2.21 7.56
CA ILE A 57 -14.98 -0.79 7.26
C ILE A 57 -16.05 -0.25 6.30
N GLY A 58 -16.72 -1.11 5.54
CA GLY A 58 -17.71 -0.72 4.54
C GLY A 58 -17.10 -0.01 3.31
N ALA A 59 -15.85 -0.34 2.97
CA ALA A 59 -15.21 0.11 1.75
C ALA A 59 -15.53 -0.83 0.57
N ASN A 60 -15.58 -0.32 -0.66
CA ASN A 60 -15.65 -1.19 -1.83
C ASN A 60 -14.29 -1.85 -2.04
N ALA A 61 -14.15 -3.12 -1.62
CA ALA A 61 -12.89 -3.83 -1.63
C ALA A 61 -12.76 -4.83 -2.77
N ARG A 62 -11.59 -4.90 -3.42
CA ARG A 62 -11.25 -5.81 -4.53
C ARG A 62 -9.77 -6.19 -4.48
N ASN A 63 -9.42 -7.28 -5.15
CA ASN A 63 -8.03 -7.65 -5.40
C ASN A 63 -7.52 -7.03 -6.71
N LEU A 64 -6.23 -6.69 -6.71
CA LEU A 64 -5.47 -6.35 -7.90
C LEU A 64 -4.32 -7.34 -8.04
N ASP A 65 -4.52 -8.36 -8.83
CA ASP A 65 -3.56 -9.45 -9.03
C ASP A 65 -2.94 -9.38 -10.42
N LEU A 66 -1.69 -8.93 -10.49
CA LEU A 66 -0.95 -8.83 -11.75
C LEU A 66 -0.68 -10.20 -12.39
N PHE A 67 -0.56 -11.26 -11.58
CA PHE A 67 -0.31 -12.61 -12.10
C PHE A 67 -1.53 -13.16 -12.84
N LEU A 68 -2.71 -13.08 -12.21
CA LEU A 68 -3.96 -13.62 -12.76
C LEU A 68 -4.57 -12.68 -13.82
N MET A 69 -4.66 -11.39 -13.51
CA MET A 69 -5.36 -10.42 -14.35
C MET A 69 -4.50 -9.82 -15.47
N LYS A 70 -3.17 -9.99 -15.38
CA LYS A 70 -2.20 -9.27 -16.20
C LYS A 70 -2.37 -7.75 -16.05
N LYS A 71 -1.47 -6.98 -16.63
CA LYS A 71 -1.50 -5.51 -16.52
C LYS A 71 -2.82 -4.88 -16.97
N GLN A 72 -3.34 -5.31 -18.13
CA GLN A 72 -4.57 -4.71 -18.67
C GLN A 72 -5.79 -4.97 -17.80
N GLY A 73 -5.99 -6.21 -17.34
CA GLY A 73 -7.08 -6.56 -16.44
C GLY A 73 -6.97 -5.84 -15.09
N THR A 74 -5.76 -5.71 -14.54
CA THR A 74 -5.51 -4.97 -13.30
C THR A 74 -5.86 -3.48 -13.45
N LEU A 75 -5.44 -2.83 -14.53
CA LEU A 75 -5.79 -1.43 -14.81
C LEU A 75 -7.29 -1.24 -15.03
N TYR A 76 -7.93 -2.15 -15.75
CA TYR A 76 -9.38 -2.13 -15.94
C TYR A 76 -10.14 -2.28 -14.61
N SER A 77 -9.75 -3.26 -13.78
CA SER A 77 -10.35 -3.48 -12.46
C SER A 77 -10.19 -2.26 -11.56
N LEU A 78 -8.97 -1.68 -11.51
CA LEU A 78 -8.71 -0.46 -10.75
C LEU A 78 -9.61 0.68 -11.23
N ALA A 79 -9.64 0.96 -12.52
CA ALA A 79 -10.42 2.06 -13.09
C ALA A 79 -11.92 1.90 -12.80
N THR A 80 -12.48 0.71 -13.08
CA THR A 80 -13.91 0.45 -12.95
C THR A 80 -14.39 0.50 -11.51
N ASN A 81 -13.61 -0.10 -10.58
CA ASN A 81 -14.00 -0.15 -9.17
C ASN A 81 -13.66 1.13 -8.38
N SER A 82 -13.03 2.11 -9.02
CA SER A 82 -12.73 3.43 -8.44
C SER A 82 -13.71 4.52 -8.87
N LEU A 83 -14.62 4.25 -9.80
CA LEU A 83 -15.48 5.29 -10.45
C LEU A 83 -16.30 6.12 -9.45
N ASN A 84 -16.77 5.49 -8.38
CA ASN A 84 -17.63 6.13 -7.38
C ASN A 84 -16.87 6.55 -6.10
N SER A 85 -15.55 6.56 -6.15
CA SER A 85 -14.71 6.88 -5.01
C SER A 85 -13.88 8.13 -5.26
N ARG A 86 -13.69 8.94 -4.22
CA ARG A 86 -12.81 10.11 -4.26
C ARG A 86 -11.34 9.73 -4.11
N LEU A 87 -11.08 8.56 -3.51
CA LEU A 87 -9.73 8.03 -3.30
C LEU A 87 -9.76 6.51 -3.37
N SER A 88 -8.71 5.92 -3.94
CA SER A 88 -8.44 4.49 -3.89
C SER A 88 -7.22 4.22 -3.04
N VAL A 89 -7.35 3.32 -2.07
CA VAL A 89 -6.23 2.87 -1.24
C VAL A 89 -5.87 1.44 -1.66
N ILE A 90 -4.61 1.23 -2.00
CA ILE A 90 -4.09 -0.09 -2.39
C ILE A 90 -3.22 -0.60 -1.26
N GLU A 91 -3.56 -1.73 -0.66
CA GLU A 91 -2.69 -2.40 0.30
C GLU A 91 -1.72 -3.33 -0.44
N GLY A 92 -0.44 -3.19 -0.17
CA GLY A 92 0.63 -4.03 -0.70
C GLY A 92 0.66 -5.42 -0.05
N VAL A 93 1.42 -6.31 -0.66
CA VAL A 93 1.67 -7.69 -0.18
C VAL A 93 3.14 -7.83 0.21
N MET A 94 3.43 -8.65 1.23
CA MET A 94 4.81 -8.95 1.69
C MET A 94 5.69 -7.70 1.83
N GLY A 95 6.96 -7.76 1.47
CA GLY A 95 7.81 -6.60 1.30
C GLY A 95 7.61 -5.93 -0.07
N PHE A 96 8.01 -4.67 -0.17
CA PHE A 96 7.74 -3.84 -1.35
C PHE A 96 8.23 -4.44 -2.66
N TYR A 97 9.39 -5.10 -2.63
CA TYR A 97 9.99 -5.76 -3.80
C TYR A 97 9.77 -7.27 -3.84
N ASP A 98 9.10 -7.86 -2.84
CA ASP A 98 8.90 -9.30 -2.77
C ASP A 98 7.81 -9.72 -3.75
N GLY A 99 8.19 -10.47 -4.77
CA GLY A 99 7.30 -11.00 -5.79
C GLY A 99 7.34 -12.53 -5.84
N VAL A 100 7.11 -13.08 -7.02
CA VAL A 100 7.13 -14.54 -7.21
C VAL A 100 8.56 -15.05 -7.25
N GLY A 101 8.84 -16.07 -6.43
CA GLY A 101 10.19 -16.60 -6.27
C GLY A 101 11.15 -15.56 -5.71
N SER A 102 12.31 -15.39 -6.33
CA SER A 102 13.32 -14.40 -5.95
C SER A 102 13.31 -13.17 -6.86
N THR A 103 12.15 -12.84 -7.44
CA THR A 103 12.01 -11.70 -8.35
C THR A 103 11.12 -10.61 -7.75
N ALA A 104 11.14 -9.42 -8.36
CA ALA A 104 10.18 -8.35 -8.02
C ALA A 104 8.91 -8.41 -8.88
N ASP A 105 8.72 -9.45 -9.69
CA ASP A 105 7.55 -9.59 -10.55
C ASP A 105 6.30 -9.84 -9.71
N TYR A 106 5.21 -9.16 -10.07
CA TYR A 106 3.93 -9.21 -9.38
C TYR A 106 3.94 -8.69 -7.93
N SER A 107 5.05 -8.09 -7.49
CA SER A 107 5.17 -7.45 -6.17
C SER A 107 4.36 -6.14 -6.06
N SER A 108 4.32 -5.59 -4.86
CA SER A 108 3.78 -4.24 -4.61
C SER A 108 4.49 -3.18 -5.46
N TRP A 109 5.81 -3.31 -5.66
CA TRP A 109 6.59 -2.46 -6.55
C TRP A 109 6.10 -2.53 -8.01
N ALA A 110 5.94 -3.74 -8.54
CA ALA A 110 5.46 -3.94 -9.91
C ALA A 110 4.06 -3.33 -10.11
N LEU A 111 3.14 -3.59 -9.16
CA LEU A 111 1.80 -3.03 -9.19
C LEU A 111 1.81 -1.50 -9.13
N SER A 112 2.64 -0.90 -8.25
CA SER A 112 2.75 0.55 -8.14
C SER A 112 3.23 1.21 -9.42
N ASN A 113 4.18 0.60 -10.12
CA ASN A 113 4.70 1.10 -11.39
C ASN A 113 3.68 0.96 -12.52
N ASP A 114 3.03 -0.20 -12.64
CA ASP A 114 2.03 -0.44 -13.68
C ASP A 114 0.80 0.46 -13.54
N THR A 115 0.37 0.71 -12.31
CA THR A 115 -0.76 1.60 -12.01
C THR A 115 -0.36 3.07 -11.86
N LYS A 116 0.93 3.40 -11.90
CA LYS A 116 1.48 4.74 -11.62
C LYS A 116 1.02 5.29 -10.27
N THR A 117 0.98 4.46 -9.24
CA THR A 117 0.47 4.80 -7.91
C THR A 117 1.61 5.26 -7.00
N PRO A 118 1.52 6.44 -6.34
CA PRO A 118 2.45 6.84 -5.30
C PRO A 118 2.36 5.90 -4.09
N VAL A 119 3.49 5.67 -3.43
CA VAL A 119 3.64 4.67 -2.38
C VAL A 119 4.05 5.30 -1.06
N LEU A 120 3.31 4.96 0.00
CA LEU A 120 3.75 5.11 1.39
C LEU A 120 4.32 3.77 1.85
N VAL A 121 5.57 3.76 2.29
CA VAL A 121 6.21 2.54 2.79
C VAL A 121 6.16 2.51 4.31
N VAL A 122 5.55 1.47 4.86
CA VAL A 122 5.56 1.18 6.29
C VAL A 122 6.84 0.44 6.61
N LEU A 123 7.70 1.05 7.42
CA LEU A 123 8.95 0.46 7.88
C LEU A 123 8.79 -0.13 9.27
N ASN A 124 9.21 -1.38 9.46
CA ASN A 124 9.33 -1.94 10.79
C ASN A 124 10.58 -1.36 11.46
N CYS A 125 10.38 -0.51 12.46
CA CYS A 125 11.45 0.18 13.19
C CYS A 125 11.73 -0.42 14.57
N LYS A 126 11.19 -1.62 14.86
CA LYS A 126 11.41 -2.28 16.16
C LYS A 126 12.90 -2.54 16.39
N GLY A 127 13.45 -1.94 17.45
CA GLY A 127 14.86 -2.06 17.79
C GLY A 127 15.83 -1.36 16.82
N MET A 128 15.34 -0.48 15.95
CA MET A 128 16.14 0.29 15.00
C MET A 128 16.19 1.77 15.41
N SER A 129 17.34 2.40 15.18
CA SER A 129 17.52 3.84 15.22
C SER A 129 17.98 4.32 13.85
N LEU A 130 19.24 4.71 13.70
CA LEU A 130 19.79 5.20 12.42
C LEU A 130 19.75 4.13 11.30
N THR A 131 19.75 2.86 11.64
CA THR A 131 19.65 1.74 10.69
C THR A 131 18.41 1.80 9.80
N VAL A 132 17.30 2.40 10.28
CA VAL A 132 16.10 2.59 9.46
C VAL A 132 16.35 3.49 8.24
N CYS A 133 17.28 4.44 8.37
CA CYS A 133 17.67 5.32 7.25
C CYS A 133 18.38 4.52 6.16
N ALA A 134 19.29 3.60 6.55
CA ALA A 134 19.96 2.72 5.59
C ALA A 134 18.97 1.79 4.87
N LEU A 135 17.99 1.24 5.59
CA LEU A 135 16.92 0.45 4.99
C LEU A 135 16.10 1.27 4.00
N LEU A 136 15.69 2.48 4.38
CA LEU A 136 14.94 3.37 3.49
C LEU A 136 15.74 3.74 2.25
N GLN A 137 17.02 4.06 2.41
CA GLN A 137 17.90 4.38 1.29
C GLN A 137 17.99 3.19 0.34
N GLY A 138 18.22 1.97 0.86
CA GLY A 138 18.23 0.74 0.05
C GLY A 138 16.92 0.54 -0.72
N LEU A 139 15.77 0.75 -0.09
CA LEU A 139 14.47 0.65 -0.76
C LEU A 139 14.30 1.68 -1.88
N ARG A 140 14.82 2.90 -1.70
CA ARG A 140 14.75 3.96 -2.71
C ARG A 140 15.68 3.71 -3.91
N ASP A 141 16.85 3.17 -3.64
CA ASP A 141 17.92 3.10 -4.63
C ASP A 141 17.97 1.74 -5.37
N PHE A 142 17.29 0.71 -4.84
CA PHE A 142 17.32 -0.65 -5.39
C PHE A 142 16.77 -0.76 -6.82
N LYS A 143 15.67 -0.08 -7.12
CA LYS A 143 15.05 0.03 -8.46
C LYS A 143 14.34 1.37 -8.60
N PRO A 144 14.16 1.92 -9.81
CA PRO A 144 13.27 3.05 -10.05
C PRO A 144 11.88 2.75 -9.47
N ASN A 145 11.37 3.63 -8.62
CA ASN A 145 10.14 3.38 -7.86
C ASN A 145 9.30 4.64 -7.65
N ARG A 146 8.19 4.50 -6.94
CA ARG A 146 7.21 5.55 -6.66
C ARG A 146 7.04 5.85 -5.17
N ILE A 147 8.06 5.56 -4.36
CA ILE A 147 8.05 5.89 -2.93
C ILE A 147 7.95 7.40 -2.78
N SER A 148 6.86 7.85 -2.14
CA SER A 148 6.53 9.27 -1.95
C SER A 148 6.48 9.65 -0.47
N GLY A 149 6.49 8.66 0.42
CA GLY A 149 6.49 8.87 1.87
C GLY A 149 6.77 7.60 2.64
N VAL A 150 6.96 7.76 3.95
CA VAL A 150 7.33 6.69 4.87
C VAL A 150 6.48 6.77 6.13
N ILE A 151 6.08 5.62 6.65
CA ILE A 151 5.44 5.46 7.95
C ILE A 151 6.34 4.57 8.81
N LEU A 152 6.78 5.09 9.95
CA LEU A 152 7.61 4.35 10.90
C LEU A 152 6.71 3.59 11.88
N ASN A 153 6.80 2.24 11.94
CA ASN A 153 5.94 1.41 12.77
C ASN A 153 6.60 0.04 13.10
N PRO A 154 6.60 -0.40 14.36
CA PRO A 154 6.41 0.39 15.56
C PRO A 154 7.63 1.26 15.87
N VAL A 155 7.43 2.36 16.58
CA VAL A 155 8.51 3.20 17.11
C VAL A 155 8.72 2.85 18.59
N SER A 156 9.94 2.57 18.99
CA SER A 156 10.24 2.50 20.42
C SER A 156 10.51 3.90 20.97
N TYR A 157 9.92 4.22 22.11
CA TYR A 157 9.93 5.56 22.71
C TYR A 157 11.32 6.19 22.97
N THR A 158 12.38 5.42 22.85
CA THR A 158 13.71 5.86 23.26
C THR A 158 14.56 6.52 22.17
N HIS A 159 14.19 6.43 20.88
CA HIS A 159 15.11 6.82 19.82
C HIS A 159 14.52 7.62 18.62
N LEU A 160 13.21 7.79 18.56
CA LEU A 160 12.56 8.44 17.41
C LEU A 160 11.53 9.52 17.80
N THR A 161 11.43 9.88 19.07
CA THR A 161 10.64 11.01 19.50
C THR A 161 11.40 12.29 19.22
N LEU A 162 10.79 13.21 18.46
CA LEU A 162 11.29 14.58 18.35
C LEU A 162 11.29 15.20 19.74
N PRO A 163 12.36 15.96 20.11
CA PRO A 163 12.33 16.72 21.35
C PRO A 163 11.13 17.67 21.30
N THR A 164 10.23 17.54 22.28
CA THR A 164 9.18 18.53 22.52
C THR A 164 9.83 19.74 23.16
N THR A 165 10.05 20.78 22.39
CA THR A 165 10.37 22.13 22.91
C THR A 165 9.11 22.84 23.31
#